data_614690cebc87e660e843901533a4ad42
#
_entry.id   614690cebc87e660e843901533a4ad42
#
_cell.length_a   1.000
_cell.length_b   1.000
_cell.length_c   1.000
_cell.angle_alpha   90.00
_cell.angle_beta   90.00
_cell.angle_gamma   90.00
#
_symmetry.space_group_name_H-M   'P 1'
#
loop_
_entity.id
_entity.type
_entity.pdbx_description
1 polymer ?
#
loop_
_entity_poly.entity_id
_entity_poly.type
_entity_poly.pdbx_seq_one_letter_code
_entity_poly.pdbx_strand_id
1 'polypeptide(L)'
;YYVFTGATISAQDAQDLGIATKLVSPAEVDVTIQKLASQAMPDKYRRRDIPEKLKPLAMVCDEKNVTRLLSGQPPQGVSEELAARTAKLIGFKAPLALKVSNEIIDRQTNKSIVEAMEIELGRLNEIFSTADALEGLSSLGRKRPEFKGE
;
A
#
# COMPACT_ATOMS: atom_id res chain seq x y z
N TYR A 1 2.63 -3.12 -3.99
CA TYR A 1 1.68 -4.24 -4.22
C TYR A 1 0.55 -4.25 -3.18
N TYR A 2 0.87 -4.28 -1.90
CA TYR A 2 -0.14 -4.37 -0.82
C TYR A 2 -1.05 -3.14 -0.76
N VAL A 3 -0.52 -1.94 -0.98
CA VAL A 3 -1.30 -0.70 -1.03
C VAL A 3 -2.30 -0.73 -2.19
N PHE A 4 -1.88 -1.15 -3.38
CA PHE A 4 -2.74 -1.16 -4.57
C PHE A 4 -3.79 -2.27 -4.53
N THR A 5 -3.42 -3.44 -4.05
CA THR A 5 -4.32 -4.60 -4.07
C THR A 5 -5.20 -4.72 -2.84
N GLY A 6 -4.76 -4.19 -1.70
CA GLY A 6 -5.36 -4.46 -0.39
C GLY A 6 -5.21 -5.92 0.03
N ALA A 7 -4.22 -6.65 -0.54
CA ALA A 7 -3.96 -8.02 -0.17
C ALA A 7 -3.46 -8.13 1.28
N THR A 8 -3.83 -9.22 1.94
CA THR A 8 -3.35 -9.50 3.29
C THR A 8 -1.86 -9.84 3.25
N ILE A 9 -1.09 -9.27 4.17
CA ILE A 9 0.31 -9.59 4.39
C ILE A 9 0.45 -10.47 5.65
N SER A 10 1.31 -11.48 5.61
CA SER A 10 1.63 -12.26 6.81
C SER A 10 2.44 -11.41 7.79
N ALA A 11 2.34 -11.71 9.09
CA ALA A 11 3.12 -11.01 10.11
C ALA A 11 4.64 -11.12 9.84
N GLN A 12 5.10 -12.31 9.40
CA GLN A 12 6.51 -12.52 9.06
C GLN A 12 6.92 -11.69 7.84
N ASP A 13 6.12 -11.66 6.76
CA ASP A 13 6.43 -10.85 5.59
C ASP A 13 6.44 -9.35 5.91
N ALA A 14 5.53 -8.90 6.76
CA ALA A 14 5.51 -7.53 7.23
C ALA A 14 6.79 -7.16 8.02
N GLN A 15 7.29 -8.07 8.83
CA GLN A 15 8.57 -7.88 9.55
C GLN A 15 9.76 -7.91 8.58
N ASP A 16 9.80 -8.87 7.66
CA ASP A 16 10.88 -9.02 6.68
C ASP A 16 11.00 -7.76 5.79
N LEU A 17 9.87 -7.17 5.40
CA LEU A 17 9.80 -5.93 4.63
C LEU A 17 10.03 -4.65 5.48
N GLY A 18 10.05 -4.76 6.80
CA GLY A 18 10.19 -3.61 7.70
C GLY A 18 8.90 -2.80 7.90
N ILE A 19 7.75 -3.31 7.44
CA ILE A 19 6.41 -2.74 7.72
C ILE A 19 6.09 -2.93 9.21
N ALA A 20 6.40 -4.12 9.76
CA ALA A 20 6.35 -4.37 11.19
C ALA A 20 7.76 -4.31 11.78
N THR A 21 7.93 -3.58 12.87
CA THR A 21 9.23 -3.44 13.55
C THR A 21 9.61 -4.73 14.28
N LYS A 22 8.64 -5.37 14.93
CA LYS A 22 8.85 -6.55 15.77
C LYS A 22 7.60 -7.41 15.80
N LEU A 23 7.79 -8.73 15.82
CA LEU A 23 6.75 -9.69 16.13
C LEU A 23 6.84 -10.05 17.62
N VAL A 24 5.71 -10.04 18.28
CA VAL A 24 5.59 -10.35 19.70
C VAL A 24 4.36 -11.21 19.95
N SER A 25 4.35 -11.98 21.02
CA SER A 25 3.15 -12.67 21.47
C SER A 25 2.13 -11.66 22.02
N PRO A 26 0.83 -11.98 22.06
CA PRO A 26 -0.19 -11.10 22.65
C PRO A 26 0.14 -10.65 24.08
N ALA A 27 0.77 -11.52 24.88
CA ALA A 27 1.15 -11.21 26.25
C ALA A 27 2.29 -10.18 26.38
N GLU A 28 3.07 -9.98 25.31
CA GLU A 28 4.23 -9.08 25.30
C GLU A 28 3.92 -7.71 24.68
N VAL A 29 2.70 -7.50 24.16
CA VAL A 29 2.34 -6.28 23.41
C VAL A 29 2.55 -5.04 24.26
N ASP A 30 1.95 -4.96 25.44
CA ASP A 30 1.99 -3.76 26.29
C ASP A 30 3.40 -3.41 26.75
N VAL A 31 4.17 -4.41 27.18
CA VAL A 31 5.57 -4.21 27.58
C VAL A 31 6.42 -3.74 26.40
N THR A 32 6.18 -4.29 25.22
CA THR A 32 6.90 -3.91 24.00
C THR A 32 6.56 -2.49 23.57
N ILE A 33 5.27 -2.09 23.64
CA ILE A 33 4.84 -0.73 23.35
C ILE A 33 5.52 0.27 24.28
N GLN A 34 5.50 0.02 25.59
CA GLN A 34 6.17 0.90 26.57
C GLN A 34 7.68 1.03 26.30
N LYS A 35 8.34 -0.09 25.98
CA LYS A 35 9.74 -0.09 25.62
C LYS A 35 10.04 0.72 24.36
N LEU A 36 9.24 0.54 23.31
CA LEU A 36 9.41 1.28 22.06
C LEU A 36 9.11 2.77 22.23
N ALA A 37 8.09 3.13 23.00
CA ALA A 37 7.73 4.52 23.30
C ALA A 37 8.82 5.28 24.07
N SER A 38 9.65 4.57 24.84
CA SER A 38 10.80 5.16 25.56
C SER A 38 12.06 5.33 24.69
N GLN A 39 12.07 4.80 23.46
CA GLN A 39 13.19 4.90 22.53
C GLN A 39 13.05 6.11 21.61
N ALA A 40 14.19 6.72 21.26
CA ALA A 40 14.18 7.76 20.23
C ALA A 40 13.76 7.15 18.89
N MET A 41 12.80 7.81 18.22
CA MET A 41 12.42 7.39 16.87
C MET A 41 13.56 7.69 15.88
N PRO A 42 13.83 6.78 14.94
CA PRO A 42 14.81 7.05 13.90
C PRO A 42 14.29 8.16 12.96
N ASP A 43 15.16 9.09 12.60
CA ASP A 43 14.82 10.18 11.67
C ASP A 43 14.41 9.66 10.28
N LYS A 44 14.97 8.51 9.89
CA LYS A 44 14.69 7.86 8.60
C LYS A 44 14.58 6.35 8.77
N TYR A 45 13.59 5.77 8.08
CA TYR A 45 13.52 4.33 7.96
C TYR A 45 14.62 3.78 7.05
N ARG A 46 15.29 2.73 7.48
CA ARG A 46 16.27 2.02 6.65
C ARG A 46 15.51 1.15 5.65
N ARG A 47 15.74 1.37 4.35
CA ARG A 47 15.25 0.48 3.31
C ARG A 47 15.82 -0.92 3.55
N ARG A 48 14.98 -1.94 3.53
CA ARG A 48 15.37 -3.35 3.62
C ARG A 48 15.40 -3.97 2.22
N ASP A 49 16.26 -4.96 2.05
CA ASP A 49 16.23 -5.77 0.84
C ASP A 49 14.94 -6.58 0.78
N ILE A 50 14.39 -6.71 -0.41
CA ILE A 50 13.17 -7.47 -0.63
C ILE A 50 13.52 -8.97 -0.57
N PRO A 51 12.90 -9.75 0.32
CA PRO A 51 13.10 -11.20 0.39
C PRO A 51 12.81 -11.87 -0.96
N GLU A 52 13.58 -12.91 -1.32
CA GLU A 52 13.43 -13.63 -2.61
C GLU A 52 11.97 -14.05 -2.89
N LYS A 53 11.29 -14.58 -1.87
CA LYS A 53 9.88 -15.01 -1.96
C LYS A 53 8.90 -13.88 -2.33
N LEU A 54 9.27 -12.62 -2.09
CA LEU A 54 8.44 -11.43 -2.35
C LEU A 54 8.87 -10.67 -3.61
N LYS A 55 10.00 -11.03 -4.23
CA LYS A 55 10.46 -10.40 -5.47
C LYS A 55 9.43 -10.43 -6.61
N PRO A 56 8.67 -11.51 -6.83
CA PRO A 56 7.59 -11.50 -7.83
C PRO A 56 6.54 -10.41 -7.57
N LEU A 57 6.20 -10.14 -6.31
CA LEU A 57 5.27 -9.06 -5.96
C LEU A 57 5.87 -7.67 -6.22
N ALA A 58 7.18 -7.51 -5.99
CA ALA A 58 7.88 -6.27 -6.32
C ALA A 58 7.91 -6.02 -7.84
N MET A 59 8.11 -7.07 -8.64
CA MET A 59 8.06 -6.98 -10.11
C MET A 59 6.68 -6.57 -10.64
N VAL A 60 5.60 -6.99 -9.97
CA VAL A 60 4.23 -6.54 -10.31
C VAL A 60 4.09 -5.03 -10.19
N CYS A 61 4.83 -4.40 -9.28
CA CYS A 61 4.75 -2.97 -8.98
C CYS A 61 6.05 -2.23 -9.34
N ASP A 62 6.82 -2.72 -10.31
CA ASP A 62 7.88 -1.91 -10.91
C ASP A 62 7.27 -0.74 -11.72
N GLU A 63 8.07 0.25 -12.06
CA GLU A 63 7.64 1.49 -12.71
C GLU A 63 6.82 1.23 -13.99
N LYS A 64 7.23 0.26 -14.81
CA LYS A 64 6.54 -0.10 -16.06
C LYS A 64 5.20 -0.75 -15.78
N ASN A 65 5.17 -1.69 -14.83
CA ASN A 65 3.97 -2.41 -14.47
C ASN A 65 2.97 -1.53 -13.73
N VAL A 66 3.42 -0.59 -12.89
CA VAL A 66 2.53 0.39 -12.26
C VAL A 66 1.80 1.21 -13.33
N THR A 67 2.51 1.72 -14.35
CA THR A 67 1.89 2.45 -15.46
C THR A 67 0.84 1.60 -16.18
N ARG A 68 1.12 0.32 -16.42
CA ARG A 68 0.18 -0.62 -17.02
C ARG A 68 -1.07 -0.84 -16.16
N LEU A 69 -0.86 -1.09 -14.87
CA LEU A 69 -1.94 -1.33 -13.89
C LEU A 69 -2.86 -0.11 -13.77
N LEU A 70 -2.30 1.09 -13.72
CA LEU A 70 -3.08 2.35 -13.69
C LEU A 70 -3.85 2.58 -15.00
N SER A 71 -3.41 1.98 -16.12
CA SER A 71 -4.11 2.00 -17.41
C SER A 71 -5.05 0.80 -17.61
N GLY A 72 -5.31 0.01 -16.56
CA GLY A 72 -6.17 -1.16 -16.61
C GLY A 72 -5.58 -2.37 -17.35
N GLN A 73 -4.26 -2.37 -17.61
CA GLN A 73 -3.57 -3.47 -18.27
C GLN A 73 -2.90 -4.41 -17.27
N PRO A 74 -2.83 -5.73 -17.54
CA PRO A 74 -2.16 -6.65 -16.65
C PRO A 74 -0.64 -6.40 -16.61
N PRO A 75 0.03 -6.70 -15.47
CA PRO A 75 1.48 -6.59 -15.37
C PRO A 75 2.17 -7.62 -16.27
N GLN A 76 3.41 -7.35 -16.67
CA GLN A 76 4.24 -8.22 -17.49
C GLN A 76 5.47 -8.71 -16.71
N GLY A 77 6.10 -9.78 -17.20
CA GLY A 77 7.30 -10.35 -16.60
C GLY A 77 7.07 -11.13 -15.31
N VAL A 78 5.82 -11.42 -14.98
CA VAL A 78 5.41 -12.24 -13.83
C VAL A 78 4.55 -13.42 -14.31
N SER A 79 4.26 -14.39 -13.42
CA SER A 79 3.41 -15.53 -13.80
C SER A 79 2.00 -15.07 -14.19
N GLU A 80 1.35 -15.79 -15.10
CA GLU A 80 -0.04 -15.50 -15.53
C GLU A 80 -1.00 -15.48 -14.34
N GLU A 81 -0.83 -16.41 -13.40
CA GLU A 81 -1.64 -16.49 -12.18
C GLU A 81 -1.53 -15.21 -11.35
N LEU A 82 -0.28 -14.73 -11.11
CA LEU A 82 -0.04 -13.51 -10.36
C LEU A 82 -0.55 -12.27 -11.10
N ALA A 83 -0.37 -12.21 -12.42
CA ALA A 83 -0.89 -11.13 -13.26
C ALA A 83 -2.43 -11.05 -13.19
N ALA A 84 -3.11 -12.19 -13.40
CA ALA A 84 -4.57 -12.27 -13.35
C ALA A 84 -5.12 -11.93 -11.96
N ARG A 85 -4.50 -12.46 -10.90
CA ARG A 85 -4.86 -12.16 -9.52
C ARG A 85 -4.72 -10.66 -9.23
N THR A 86 -3.61 -10.05 -9.64
CA THR A 86 -3.35 -8.62 -9.41
C THR A 86 -4.36 -7.75 -10.17
N ALA A 87 -4.57 -8.02 -11.45
CA ALA A 87 -5.54 -7.29 -12.26
C ALA A 87 -6.96 -7.38 -11.67
N LYS A 88 -7.36 -8.56 -11.17
CA LYS A 88 -8.65 -8.75 -10.49
C LYS A 88 -8.75 -7.89 -9.22
N LEU A 89 -7.72 -7.89 -8.37
CA LEU A 89 -7.73 -7.13 -7.12
C LEU A 89 -7.76 -5.61 -7.37
N ILE A 90 -6.99 -5.14 -8.34
CA ILE A 90 -6.93 -3.72 -8.72
C ILE A 90 -8.24 -3.28 -9.37
N GLY A 91 -8.88 -4.12 -10.17
CA GLY A 91 -10.18 -3.83 -10.78
C GLY A 91 -11.33 -3.61 -9.80
N PHE A 92 -11.10 -3.79 -8.49
CA PHE A 92 -12.03 -3.42 -7.40
C PHE A 92 -11.67 -2.10 -6.72
N LYS A 93 -10.70 -1.35 -7.22
CA LYS A 93 -10.21 -0.11 -6.58
C LYS A 93 -10.58 1.09 -7.43
N ALA A 94 -10.83 2.22 -6.78
CA ALA A 94 -11.06 3.48 -7.45
C ALA A 94 -9.80 3.91 -8.22
N PRO A 95 -9.88 4.16 -9.55
CA PRO A 95 -8.71 4.45 -10.37
C PRO A 95 -7.95 5.70 -9.91
N LEU A 96 -8.68 6.75 -9.53
CA LEU A 96 -8.08 7.98 -9.03
C LEU A 96 -7.33 7.75 -7.70
N ALA A 97 -7.91 6.97 -6.79
CA ALA A 97 -7.26 6.63 -5.53
C ALA A 97 -5.95 5.85 -5.75
N LEU A 98 -5.91 4.92 -6.69
CA LEU A 98 -4.67 4.21 -7.07
C LEU A 98 -3.61 5.17 -7.59
N LYS A 99 -3.99 6.09 -8.49
CA LYS A 99 -3.07 7.10 -9.05
C LYS A 99 -2.50 7.98 -7.96
N VAL A 100 -3.34 8.55 -7.11
CA VAL A 100 -2.91 9.44 -6.02
C VAL A 100 -2.06 8.69 -5.00
N SER A 101 -2.40 7.43 -4.66
CA SER A 101 -1.58 6.61 -3.78
C SER A 101 -0.18 6.36 -4.34
N ASN A 102 -0.06 6.10 -5.65
CA ASN A 102 1.25 5.95 -6.28
C ASN A 102 2.07 7.24 -6.18
N GLU A 103 1.48 8.38 -6.51
CA GLU A 103 2.14 9.68 -6.42
C GLU A 103 2.60 10.02 -4.99
N ILE A 104 1.80 9.66 -3.97
CA ILE A 104 2.16 9.82 -2.57
C ILE A 104 3.39 8.96 -2.24
N ILE A 105 3.38 7.67 -2.58
CA ILE A 105 4.50 6.75 -2.32
C ILE A 105 5.79 7.26 -2.96
N ASP A 106 5.72 7.70 -4.23
CA ASP A 106 6.88 8.23 -4.95
C ASP A 106 7.44 9.49 -4.27
N ARG A 107 6.57 10.42 -3.85
CA ARG A 107 6.97 11.66 -3.16
C ARG A 107 7.53 11.43 -1.76
N GLN A 108 7.07 10.39 -1.07
CA GLN A 108 7.54 10.04 0.27
C GLN A 108 8.93 9.37 0.26
N THR A 109 9.39 8.91 -0.90
CA THR A 109 10.70 8.25 -1.01
C THR A 109 11.83 9.15 -0.54
N ASN A 110 12.65 8.66 0.39
CA ASN A 110 13.76 9.37 1.04
C ASN A 110 13.37 10.61 1.88
N LYS A 111 12.11 10.77 2.24
CA LYS A 111 11.63 11.81 3.15
C LYS A 111 11.75 11.39 4.61
N SER A 112 11.79 12.37 5.51
CA SER A 112 11.57 12.12 6.93
C SER A 112 10.13 11.69 7.19
N ILE A 113 9.87 11.09 8.37
CA ILE A 113 8.52 10.67 8.75
C ILE A 113 7.55 11.86 8.73
N VAL A 114 7.96 13.02 9.25
CA VAL A 114 7.12 14.22 9.31
C VAL A 114 6.78 14.70 7.91
N GLU A 115 7.78 14.87 7.02
CA GLU A 115 7.54 15.25 5.63
C GLU A 115 6.65 14.26 4.88
N ALA A 116 6.83 12.94 5.12
CA ALA A 116 6.02 11.91 4.51
C ALA A 116 4.55 12.00 4.94
N MET A 117 4.30 12.24 6.24
CA MET A 117 2.95 12.46 6.77
C MET A 117 2.31 13.73 6.21
N GLU A 118 3.06 14.83 6.09
CA GLU A 118 2.55 16.07 5.49
C GLU A 118 2.14 15.87 4.03
N ILE A 119 2.94 15.12 3.26
CA ILE A 119 2.61 14.78 1.87
C ILE A 119 1.30 14.00 1.81
N GLU A 120 1.13 12.99 2.67
CA GLU A 120 -0.08 12.16 2.71
C GLU A 120 -1.31 12.98 3.11
N LEU A 121 -1.23 13.71 4.22
CA LEU A 121 -2.33 14.54 4.73
C LEU A 121 -2.74 15.62 3.74
N GLY A 122 -1.78 16.24 3.04
CA GLY A 122 -2.04 17.24 2.02
C GLY A 122 -2.81 16.74 0.78
N ARG A 123 -2.86 15.42 0.58
CA ARG A 123 -3.57 14.79 -0.56
C ARG A 123 -4.92 14.17 -0.18
N LEU A 124 -5.30 14.13 1.10
CA LEU A 124 -6.55 13.50 1.54
C LEU A 124 -7.78 14.14 0.88
N ASN A 125 -7.83 15.47 0.80
CA ASN A 125 -8.96 16.16 0.20
C ASN A 125 -9.16 15.79 -1.29
N GLU A 126 -8.08 15.57 -2.03
CA GLU A 126 -8.13 15.17 -3.43
C GLU A 126 -8.80 13.81 -3.64
N ILE A 127 -8.60 12.88 -2.70
CA ILE A 127 -9.22 11.55 -2.76
C ILE A 127 -10.66 11.60 -2.24
N PHE A 128 -10.87 12.17 -1.05
CA PHE A 128 -12.15 12.10 -0.35
C PHE A 128 -13.23 13.04 -0.89
N SER A 129 -12.90 14.00 -1.74
CA SER A 129 -13.88 14.86 -2.42
C SER A 129 -14.41 14.29 -3.74
N THR A 130 -13.99 13.07 -4.11
CA THR A 130 -14.39 12.45 -5.40
C THR A 130 -15.73 11.74 -5.33
N ALA A 131 -16.41 11.62 -6.49
CA ALA A 131 -17.60 10.80 -6.61
C ALA A 131 -17.32 9.32 -6.31
N ASP A 132 -16.14 8.83 -6.69
CA ASP A 132 -15.68 7.47 -6.38
C ASP A 132 -15.54 7.23 -4.87
N ALA A 133 -15.09 8.22 -4.08
CA ALA A 133 -15.02 8.09 -2.63
C ALA A 133 -16.42 7.96 -2.01
N LEU A 134 -17.38 8.77 -2.47
CA LEU A 134 -18.77 8.69 -2.04
C LEU A 134 -19.40 7.34 -2.43
N GLU A 135 -19.18 6.87 -3.66
CA GLU A 135 -19.65 5.56 -4.12
C GLU A 135 -19.05 4.44 -3.26
N GLY A 136 -17.73 4.46 -3.01
CA GLY A 136 -17.06 3.45 -2.18
C GLY A 136 -17.61 3.38 -0.76
N LEU A 137 -17.78 4.53 -0.11
CA LEU A 137 -18.32 4.61 1.26
C LEU A 137 -19.79 4.18 1.33
N SER A 138 -20.62 4.62 0.39
CA SER A 138 -22.05 4.29 0.37
C SER A 138 -22.33 2.83 -0.02
N SER A 139 -21.43 2.21 -0.75
CA SER A 139 -21.50 0.80 -1.18
C SER A 139 -21.03 -0.19 -0.11
N LEU A 140 -20.30 0.27 0.91
CA LEU A 140 -19.67 -0.60 1.91
C LEU A 140 -20.70 -1.49 2.62
N GLY A 141 -20.49 -2.82 2.54
CA GLY A 141 -21.38 -3.83 3.13
C GLY A 141 -22.74 -4.00 2.44
N ARG A 142 -22.99 -3.32 1.31
CA ARG A 142 -24.29 -3.34 0.60
C ARG A 142 -24.19 -3.90 -0.81
N LYS A 143 -23.26 -3.39 -1.61
CA LYS A 143 -23.07 -3.77 -3.01
C LYS A 143 -21.61 -3.60 -3.42
N ARG A 144 -21.26 -4.13 -4.59
CA ARG A 144 -19.98 -3.80 -5.21
C ARG A 144 -20.00 -2.35 -5.72
N PRO A 145 -19.01 -1.50 -5.38
CA PRO A 145 -18.93 -0.15 -5.90
C PRO A 145 -18.64 -0.14 -7.41
N GLU A 146 -19.19 0.87 -8.10
CA GLU A 146 -18.96 1.13 -9.51
C GLU A 146 -18.16 2.42 -9.66
N PHE A 147 -16.84 2.31 -9.68
CA PHE A 147 -15.93 3.44 -9.77
C PHE A 147 -15.81 3.95 -11.21
N LYS A 148 -15.81 5.27 -11.38
CA LYS A 148 -15.73 5.95 -12.68
C LYS A 148 -14.43 6.72 -12.89
N GLY A 149 -13.63 6.91 -11.84
CA GLY A 149 -12.40 7.70 -11.88
C GLY A 149 -12.61 9.22 -11.77
N GLU A 150 -13.68 9.62 -11.11
CA GLU A 150 -14.06 11.04 -10.94
C GLU A 150 -14.51 11.39 -9.50
#